data_bb8d8eb5140cb45ed2e91cef7072ccd5
#
_entry.id   bb8d8eb5140cb45ed2e91cef7072ccd5
#
_cell.length_a   1.000
_cell.length_b   1.000
_cell.length_c   1.000
_cell.angle_alpha   90.00
_cell.angle_beta   90.00
_cell.angle_gamma   90.00
#
_symmetry.space_group_name_H-M   'P 1'
#
loop_
_entity.id
_entity.type
_entity.pdbx_description
1 polymer ?
#
loop_
_entity_poly.entity_id
_entity_poly.type
_entity_poly.pdbx_seq_one_letter_code
_entity_poly.pdbx_strand_id
1 'polypeptide(L)'
;LIEVDITRGNLNPLPIAVSSLSSNEQTRSDLKKELKIEDIGLEISKVIENNFRQSGLFNPLSKDAFLQKADIAHLKPRFEDWALIKAQALVTGKVTFKDDKLRVEFRLWDVLAAKEMLALAFTTVPNNWRRVGHIISDKVFERLTGEKGYFDTRIIYVAEEGPKTQRVKKLAIMDQDGFNTKYLTLGNELVLTPRFN
;
A
#
# COMPACT_ATOMS: atom_id res chain seq x y z
N LEU A 1 -0.39 5.61 -23.30
CA LEU A 1 0.18 5.39 -21.95
C LEU A 1 -0.53 6.32 -20.99
N ILE A 2 -1.02 5.79 -19.85
CA ILE A 2 -1.64 6.59 -18.82
C ILE A 2 -0.53 7.32 -18.05
N GLU A 3 -0.67 8.64 -17.92
CA GLU A 3 0.18 9.50 -17.11
C GLU A 3 -0.69 10.48 -16.32
N VAL A 4 -0.29 10.76 -15.09
CA VAL A 4 -0.96 11.77 -14.24
C VAL A 4 -0.13 13.04 -14.26
N ASP A 5 -0.66 14.10 -14.86
CA ASP A 5 -0.04 15.42 -14.85
C ASP A 5 -0.31 16.12 -13.51
N ILE A 6 0.70 16.23 -12.67
CA ILE A 6 0.63 16.84 -11.33
C ILE A 6 0.85 18.37 -11.34
N THR A 7 1.12 18.96 -12.51
CA THR A 7 1.44 20.39 -12.61
C THR A 7 0.21 21.28 -12.71
N ARG A 8 -0.98 20.72 -12.96
CA ARG A 8 -2.24 21.45 -13.11
C ARG A 8 -3.04 21.48 -11.82
N GLY A 9 -3.44 22.67 -11.39
CA GLY A 9 -4.13 22.91 -10.12
C GLY A 9 -5.55 22.38 -9.97
N ASN A 10 -6.10 21.63 -10.94
CA ASN A 10 -7.43 21.00 -10.86
C ASN A 10 -7.35 19.59 -11.45
N LEU A 11 -6.93 18.64 -10.61
CA LEU A 11 -6.79 17.25 -11.01
C LEU A 11 -8.08 16.48 -10.75
N ASN A 12 -8.63 15.87 -11.80
CA ASN A 12 -9.56 14.76 -11.61
C ASN A 12 -8.72 13.53 -11.19
N PRO A 13 -8.88 12.99 -9.95
CA PRO A 13 -8.11 11.84 -9.52
C PRO A 13 -8.29 10.67 -10.48
N LEU A 14 -7.19 10.02 -10.85
CA LEU A 14 -7.19 8.90 -11.80
C LEU A 14 -7.93 7.69 -11.19
N PRO A 15 -9.01 7.19 -11.83
CA PRO A 15 -9.70 5.99 -11.36
C PRO A 15 -8.79 4.77 -11.45
N ILE A 16 -8.46 4.19 -10.30
CA ILE A 16 -7.58 3.02 -10.19
C ILE A 16 -8.29 1.87 -9.48
N ALA A 17 -8.23 0.69 -10.07
CA ALA A 17 -8.68 -0.53 -9.41
C ALA A 17 -7.49 -1.21 -8.72
N VAL A 18 -7.64 -1.55 -7.45
CA VAL A 18 -6.66 -2.34 -6.70
C VAL A 18 -7.33 -3.67 -6.33
N SER A 19 -7.04 -4.71 -7.09
CA SER A 19 -7.53 -6.05 -6.78
C SER A 19 -6.87 -6.57 -5.51
N SER A 20 -7.58 -7.37 -4.72
CA SER A 20 -6.91 -8.15 -3.67
C SER A 20 -5.81 -9.00 -4.30
N LEU A 21 -4.67 -9.12 -3.64
CA LEU A 21 -3.60 -9.97 -4.15
C LEU A 21 -4.01 -11.44 -3.92
N SER A 22 -3.92 -12.25 -4.96
CA SER A 22 -4.29 -13.66 -4.86
C SER A 22 -3.32 -14.45 -3.98
N SER A 23 -3.82 -15.45 -3.27
CA SER A 23 -3.00 -16.39 -2.51
C SER A 23 -3.67 -17.76 -2.50
N ASN A 24 -2.88 -18.82 -2.52
CA ASN A 24 -3.43 -20.17 -2.37
C ASN A 24 -3.81 -20.45 -0.91
N GLU A 25 -4.57 -21.52 -0.70
CA GLU A 25 -5.08 -21.89 0.62
C GLU A 25 -3.96 -22.16 1.64
N GLN A 26 -2.90 -22.84 1.21
CA GLN A 26 -1.74 -23.12 2.06
C GLN A 26 -1.09 -21.81 2.56
N THR A 27 -0.80 -20.87 1.66
CA THR A 27 -0.24 -19.55 2.01
C THR A 27 -1.14 -18.81 3.00
N ARG A 28 -2.47 -18.80 2.79
CA ARG A 28 -3.42 -18.17 3.71
C ARG A 28 -3.40 -18.82 5.09
N SER A 29 -3.44 -20.16 5.13
CA SER A 29 -3.42 -20.92 6.38
C SER A 29 -2.15 -20.65 7.19
N ASP A 30 -1.00 -20.66 6.55
CA ASP A 30 0.29 -20.47 7.21
C ASP A 30 0.44 -19.02 7.71
N LEU A 31 0.11 -18.03 6.90
CA LEU A 31 0.16 -16.62 7.30
C LEU A 31 -0.89 -16.26 8.36
N LYS A 32 -2.05 -16.93 8.35
CA LYS A 32 -3.04 -16.78 9.44
C LYS A 32 -2.47 -17.25 10.78
N LYS A 33 -1.70 -18.34 10.81
CA LYS A 33 -1.02 -18.81 12.02
C LYS A 33 0.07 -17.85 12.47
N GLU A 34 0.87 -17.37 11.53
CA GLU A 34 2.02 -16.50 11.77
C GLU A 34 1.61 -15.08 12.18
N LEU A 35 0.74 -14.43 11.40
CA LEU A 35 0.40 -13.01 11.53
C LEU A 35 -0.97 -12.76 12.19
N LYS A 36 -1.81 -13.78 12.38
CA LYS A 36 -3.22 -13.65 12.79
C LYS A 36 -4.06 -12.85 11.79
N ILE A 37 -3.70 -12.89 10.51
CA ILE A 37 -4.38 -12.20 9.41
C ILE A 37 -5.09 -13.25 8.55
N GLU A 38 -6.39 -13.07 8.32
CA GLU A 38 -7.22 -14.01 7.54
C GLU A 38 -6.88 -14.01 6.05
N ASP A 39 -6.70 -12.84 5.47
CA ASP A 39 -6.36 -12.65 4.06
C ASP A 39 -5.32 -11.56 3.89
N ILE A 40 -4.07 -11.96 3.83
CA ILE A 40 -2.93 -11.05 3.67
C ILE A 40 -2.96 -10.28 2.35
N GLY A 41 -3.48 -10.90 1.29
CA GLY A 41 -3.60 -10.26 -0.02
C GLY A 41 -4.62 -9.12 0.00
N LEU A 42 -5.72 -9.31 0.71
CA LEU A 42 -6.70 -8.25 0.95
C LEU A 42 -6.10 -7.13 1.81
N GLU A 43 -5.39 -7.46 2.88
CA GLU A 43 -4.81 -6.45 3.76
C GLU A 43 -3.73 -5.61 3.06
N ILE A 44 -2.86 -6.21 2.26
CA ILE A 44 -1.89 -5.47 1.44
C ILE A 44 -2.62 -4.53 0.46
N SER A 45 -3.67 -5.00 -0.21
CA SER A 45 -4.44 -4.15 -1.13
C SER A 45 -5.10 -2.97 -0.44
N LYS A 46 -5.57 -3.11 0.80
CA LYS A 46 -6.12 -2.00 1.61
C LYS A 46 -5.06 -0.94 1.92
N VAL A 47 -3.83 -1.35 2.22
CA VAL A 47 -2.72 -0.39 2.42
C VAL A 47 -2.48 0.41 1.14
N ILE A 48 -2.43 -0.26 -0.01
CA ILE A 48 -2.23 0.40 -1.31
C ILE A 48 -3.37 1.37 -1.61
N GLU A 49 -4.63 0.95 -1.44
CA GLU A 49 -5.80 1.82 -1.65
C GLU A 49 -5.77 3.05 -0.74
N ASN A 50 -5.42 2.86 0.54
CA ASN A 50 -5.34 3.96 1.49
C ASN A 50 -4.28 4.98 1.07
N ASN A 51 -3.09 4.53 0.68
CA ASN A 51 -2.02 5.38 0.17
C ASN A 51 -2.49 6.19 -1.05
N PHE A 52 -3.12 5.55 -2.01
CA PHE A 52 -3.63 6.21 -3.21
C PHE A 52 -4.70 7.24 -2.89
N ARG A 53 -5.64 6.92 -1.99
CA ARG A 53 -6.68 7.86 -1.55
C ARG A 53 -6.08 9.08 -0.86
N GLN A 54 -5.09 8.88 0.01
CA GLN A 54 -4.43 9.97 0.73
C GLN A 54 -3.60 10.88 -0.19
N SER A 55 -3.08 10.37 -1.30
CA SER A 55 -2.32 11.19 -2.25
C SER A 55 -3.18 12.24 -2.96
N GLY A 56 -4.50 12.03 -3.05
CA GLY A 56 -5.41 12.88 -3.81
C GLY A 56 -5.26 12.79 -5.33
N LEU A 57 -4.27 12.07 -5.85
CA LEU A 57 -4.03 11.90 -7.29
C LEU A 57 -4.76 10.71 -7.90
N PHE A 58 -5.19 9.77 -7.05
CA PHE A 58 -5.88 8.56 -7.46
C PHE A 58 -7.23 8.44 -6.76
N ASN A 59 -8.18 7.84 -7.46
CA ASN A 59 -9.48 7.47 -6.91
C ASN A 59 -9.62 5.95 -6.93
N PRO A 60 -9.28 5.25 -5.82
CA PRO A 60 -9.46 3.80 -5.72
C PRO A 60 -10.94 3.43 -5.84
N LEU A 61 -11.25 2.53 -6.77
CA LEU A 61 -12.60 2.05 -7.03
C LEU A 61 -13.02 1.03 -5.96
N SER A 62 -14.33 0.98 -5.64
CA SER A 62 -14.87 0.00 -4.70
C SER A 62 -14.69 -1.43 -5.22
N LYS A 63 -14.23 -2.34 -4.35
CA LYS A 63 -14.10 -3.77 -4.69
C LYS A 63 -15.43 -4.43 -5.00
N ASP A 64 -16.54 -3.89 -4.49
CA ASP A 64 -17.90 -4.41 -4.77
C ASP A 64 -18.29 -4.28 -6.25
N ALA A 65 -17.63 -3.37 -6.97
CA ALA A 65 -17.84 -3.20 -8.41
C ALA A 65 -17.03 -4.19 -9.27
N PHE A 66 -16.10 -4.95 -8.69
CA PHE A 66 -15.19 -5.81 -9.44
C PHE A 66 -15.89 -7.08 -9.95
N LEU A 67 -15.92 -7.25 -11.26
CA LEU A 67 -16.54 -8.40 -11.92
C LEU A 67 -15.63 -9.62 -11.97
N GLN A 68 -14.32 -9.40 -11.99
CA GLN A 68 -13.30 -10.45 -12.07
C GLN A 68 -12.69 -10.74 -10.71
N LYS A 69 -12.60 -12.02 -10.35
CA LYS A 69 -11.96 -12.45 -9.10
C LYS A 69 -10.44 -12.26 -9.15
N ALA A 70 -9.83 -12.00 -7.99
CA ALA A 70 -8.42 -11.68 -7.83
C ALA A 70 -7.46 -12.76 -8.38
N ASP A 71 -7.76 -14.03 -8.16
CA ASP A 71 -6.96 -15.17 -8.63
C ASP A 71 -6.88 -15.26 -10.16
N ILE A 72 -7.96 -14.91 -10.85
CA ILE A 72 -8.02 -14.89 -12.31
C ILE A 72 -7.38 -13.58 -12.84
N ALA A 73 -7.71 -12.44 -12.24
CA ALA A 73 -7.21 -11.13 -12.66
C ALA A 73 -5.69 -11.04 -12.61
N HIS A 74 -5.04 -11.71 -11.64
CA HIS A 74 -3.59 -11.76 -11.53
C HIS A 74 -2.92 -12.41 -12.77
N LEU A 75 -3.51 -13.46 -13.30
CA LEU A 75 -2.95 -14.20 -14.44
C LEU A 75 -3.28 -13.52 -15.78
N LYS A 76 -4.54 -13.12 -15.95
CA LYS A 76 -5.03 -12.53 -17.19
C LYS A 76 -6.22 -11.60 -16.92
N PRO A 77 -5.98 -10.28 -16.77
CA PRO A 77 -7.08 -9.33 -16.65
C PRO A 77 -7.99 -9.36 -17.88
N ARG A 78 -9.30 -9.37 -17.66
CA ARG A 78 -10.28 -9.09 -18.71
C ARG A 78 -10.52 -7.59 -18.73
N PHE A 79 -9.77 -6.88 -19.53
CA PHE A 79 -9.74 -5.41 -19.54
C PHE A 79 -11.11 -4.78 -19.81
N GLU A 80 -11.97 -5.45 -20.56
CA GLU A 80 -13.35 -5.00 -20.80
C GLU A 80 -14.15 -4.88 -19.50
N ASP A 81 -14.03 -5.85 -18.58
CA ASP A 81 -14.70 -5.82 -17.28
C ASP A 81 -14.23 -4.62 -16.43
N TRP A 82 -12.94 -4.31 -16.48
CA TRP A 82 -12.35 -3.19 -15.76
C TRP A 82 -12.70 -1.84 -16.39
N ALA A 83 -12.80 -1.77 -17.73
CA ALA A 83 -13.24 -0.59 -18.45
C ALA A 83 -14.71 -0.26 -18.17
N LEU A 84 -15.60 -1.27 -18.01
CA LEU A 84 -17.01 -1.07 -17.66
C LEU A 84 -17.17 -0.30 -16.34
N ILE A 85 -16.33 -0.56 -15.35
CA ILE A 85 -16.33 0.16 -14.07
C ILE A 85 -15.49 1.45 -14.11
N LYS A 86 -15.07 1.87 -15.31
CA LYS A 86 -14.28 3.09 -15.58
C LYS A 86 -12.89 3.09 -14.91
N ALA A 87 -12.32 1.94 -14.64
CA ALA A 87 -10.93 1.86 -14.24
C ALA A 87 -10.02 2.27 -15.41
N GLN A 88 -9.07 3.15 -15.16
CA GLN A 88 -8.02 3.51 -16.12
C GLN A 88 -6.74 2.71 -15.85
N ALA A 89 -6.39 2.54 -14.58
CA ALA A 89 -5.29 1.69 -14.15
C ALA A 89 -5.80 0.54 -13.27
N LEU A 90 -5.10 -0.60 -13.31
CA LEU A 90 -5.40 -1.77 -12.51
C LEU A 90 -4.12 -2.31 -11.86
N VAL A 91 -4.17 -2.51 -10.55
CA VAL A 91 -3.13 -3.22 -9.79
C VAL A 91 -3.64 -4.63 -9.48
N THR A 92 -2.88 -5.63 -9.87
CA THR A 92 -3.11 -7.04 -9.54
C THR A 92 -1.87 -7.63 -8.91
N GLY A 93 -1.99 -8.76 -8.22
CA GLY A 93 -0.83 -9.39 -7.66
C GLY A 93 -1.09 -10.76 -7.05
N LYS A 94 -0.01 -11.35 -6.53
CA LYS A 94 -0.01 -12.64 -5.88
C LYS A 94 0.89 -12.64 -4.66
N VAL A 95 0.44 -13.30 -3.61
CA VAL A 95 1.21 -13.53 -2.38
C VAL A 95 1.53 -15.02 -2.27
N THR A 96 2.77 -15.34 -1.98
CA THR A 96 3.22 -16.68 -1.63
C THR A 96 4.04 -16.64 -0.34
N PHE A 97 3.91 -17.67 0.48
CA PHE A 97 4.70 -17.85 1.69
C PHE A 97 5.39 -19.21 1.64
N LYS A 98 6.70 -19.18 1.75
CA LYS A 98 7.54 -20.38 1.72
C LYS A 98 8.87 -20.09 2.42
N ASP A 99 9.39 -21.08 3.15
CA ASP A 99 10.68 -21.00 3.85
C ASP A 99 10.79 -19.73 4.72
N ASP A 100 9.74 -19.45 5.51
CA ASP A 100 9.58 -18.27 6.38
C ASP A 100 9.72 -16.92 5.67
N LYS A 101 9.52 -16.91 4.37
CA LYS A 101 9.56 -15.69 3.54
C LYS A 101 8.24 -15.43 2.86
N LEU A 102 7.85 -14.17 2.94
CA LEU A 102 6.73 -13.60 2.21
C LEU A 102 7.23 -13.08 0.87
N ARG A 103 6.70 -13.60 -0.22
CA ARG A 103 6.95 -13.09 -1.57
C ARG A 103 5.66 -12.47 -2.11
N VAL A 104 5.74 -11.21 -2.52
CA VAL A 104 4.64 -10.45 -3.10
C VAL A 104 5.02 -10.04 -4.51
N GLU A 105 4.25 -10.50 -5.47
CA GLU A 105 4.36 -10.11 -6.89
C GLU A 105 3.20 -9.17 -7.21
N PHE A 106 3.47 -8.11 -7.96
CA PHE A 106 2.40 -7.25 -8.43
C PHE A 106 2.63 -6.81 -9.88
N ARG A 107 1.53 -6.42 -10.52
CA ARG A 107 1.51 -5.86 -11.87
C ARG A 107 0.62 -4.64 -11.90
N LEU A 108 1.05 -3.65 -12.63
CA LEU A 108 0.29 -2.47 -13.00
C LEU A 108 -0.08 -2.56 -14.47
N TRP A 109 -1.36 -2.35 -14.77
CA TRP A 109 -1.91 -2.41 -16.10
C TRP A 109 -2.53 -1.07 -16.51
N ASP A 110 -2.32 -0.69 -17.76
CA ASP A 110 -3.14 0.30 -18.46
C ASP A 110 -4.39 -0.42 -18.98
N VAL A 111 -5.55 -0.10 -18.42
CA VAL A 111 -6.82 -0.78 -18.75
C VAL A 111 -7.27 -0.47 -20.17
N LEU A 112 -7.14 0.80 -20.59
CA LEU A 112 -7.59 1.24 -21.89
C LEU A 112 -6.70 0.74 -23.03
N ALA A 113 -5.38 0.71 -22.79
CA ALA A 113 -4.43 0.16 -23.75
C ALA A 113 -4.29 -1.37 -23.66
N ALA A 114 -4.94 -2.02 -22.69
CA ALA A 114 -4.84 -3.45 -22.39
C ALA A 114 -3.38 -3.93 -22.30
N LYS A 115 -2.52 -3.16 -21.62
CA LYS A 115 -1.07 -3.37 -21.60
C LYS A 115 -0.51 -3.34 -20.18
N GLU A 116 0.45 -4.24 -19.91
CA GLU A 116 1.26 -4.20 -18.70
C GLU A 116 2.21 -3.00 -18.72
N MET A 117 2.20 -2.22 -17.65
CA MET A 117 3.06 -1.06 -17.47
C MET A 117 4.26 -1.35 -16.56
N LEU A 118 4.07 -2.23 -15.57
CA LEU A 118 5.09 -2.58 -14.58
C LEU A 118 4.79 -3.96 -14.00
N ALA A 119 5.83 -4.77 -13.79
CA ALA A 119 5.75 -6.03 -13.05
C ALA A 119 6.98 -6.15 -12.15
N LEU A 120 6.77 -6.30 -10.83
CA LEU A 120 7.83 -6.45 -9.84
C LEU A 120 7.45 -7.49 -8.80
N ALA A 121 8.46 -8.00 -8.10
CA ALA A 121 8.32 -8.91 -6.97
C ALA A 121 9.24 -8.52 -5.82
N PHE A 122 8.73 -8.64 -4.60
CA PHE A 122 9.46 -8.38 -3.37
C PHE A 122 9.47 -9.62 -2.48
N THR A 123 10.58 -9.89 -1.83
CA THR A 123 10.69 -10.99 -0.86
C THR A 123 11.18 -10.41 0.46
N THR A 124 10.49 -10.74 1.55
CA THR A 124 10.76 -10.21 2.88
C THR A 124 10.29 -11.19 3.96
N VAL A 125 10.47 -10.83 5.23
CA VAL A 125 9.85 -11.54 6.36
C VAL A 125 8.37 -11.17 6.48
N PRO A 126 7.50 -12.06 6.99
CA PRO A 126 6.05 -11.83 7.06
C PRO A 126 5.65 -10.52 7.73
N ASN A 127 6.29 -10.16 8.83
CA ASN A 127 5.97 -8.93 9.60
C ASN A 127 6.14 -7.62 8.81
N ASN A 128 6.85 -7.64 7.68
CA ASN A 128 7.05 -6.47 6.83
C ASN A 128 5.95 -6.30 5.76
N TRP A 129 4.87 -7.05 5.82
CA TRP A 129 3.82 -7.05 4.80
C TRP A 129 3.23 -5.65 4.51
N ARG A 130 3.04 -4.82 5.55
CA ARG A 130 2.55 -3.43 5.36
C ARG A 130 3.54 -2.60 4.56
N ARG A 131 4.84 -2.70 4.90
CA ARG A 131 5.89 -2.00 4.19
C ARG A 131 5.94 -2.38 2.70
N VAL A 132 5.67 -3.65 2.37
CA VAL A 132 5.54 -4.06 0.96
C VAL A 132 4.39 -3.33 0.27
N GLY A 133 3.24 -3.14 0.94
CA GLY A 133 2.14 -2.33 0.43
C GLY A 133 2.56 -0.89 0.12
N HIS A 134 3.34 -0.25 1.02
CA HIS A 134 3.88 1.10 0.79
C HIS A 134 4.86 1.14 -0.37
N ILE A 135 5.79 0.19 -0.47
CA ILE A 135 6.74 0.10 -1.59
C ILE A 135 6.03 -0.11 -2.93
N ILE A 136 4.98 -0.95 -2.98
CA ILE A 136 4.15 -1.12 -4.19
C ILE A 136 3.51 0.21 -4.56
N SER A 137 2.94 0.93 -3.59
CA SER A 137 2.34 2.25 -3.82
C SER A 137 3.35 3.24 -4.39
N ASP A 138 4.58 3.27 -3.87
CA ASP A 138 5.67 4.12 -4.39
C ASP A 138 5.99 3.78 -5.85
N LYS A 139 6.09 2.49 -6.19
CA LYS A 139 6.41 2.07 -7.56
C LYS A 139 5.29 2.35 -8.55
N VAL A 140 4.04 2.21 -8.14
CA VAL A 140 2.88 2.59 -8.96
C VAL A 140 2.81 4.11 -9.14
N PHE A 141 3.00 4.86 -8.06
CA PHE A 141 3.03 6.32 -8.09
C PHE A 141 4.11 6.82 -9.05
N GLU A 142 5.35 6.38 -8.87
CA GLU A 142 6.49 6.71 -9.72
C GLU A 142 6.21 6.41 -11.20
N ARG A 143 5.62 5.22 -11.47
CA ARG A 143 5.32 4.80 -12.84
C ARG A 143 4.24 5.65 -13.52
N LEU A 144 3.26 6.15 -12.76
CA LEU A 144 2.12 6.91 -13.29
C LEU A 144 2.36 8.42 -13.30
N THR A 145 3.19 8.96 -12.41
CA THR A 145 3.43 10.41 -12.27
C THR A 145 4.82 10.83 -12.75
N GLY A 146 5.76 9.92 -12.85
CA GLY A 146 7.18 10.23 -13.09
C GLY A 146 7.93 10.74 -11.86
N GLU A 147 7.25 10.98 -10.75
CA GLU A 147 7.82 11.49 -9.50
C GLU A 147 8.08 10.37 -8.50
N LYS A 148 9.07 10.55 -7.64
CA LYS A 148 9.40 9.56 -6.61
C LYS A 148 8.25 9.42 -5.60
N GLY A 149 7.87 8.17 -5.31
CA GLY A 149 6.90 7.87 -4.26
C GLY A 149 7.41 8.20 -2.85
N TYR A 150 6.50 8.39 -1.91
CA TYR A 150 6.79 8.80 -0.52
C TYR A 150 6.05 7.97 0.54
N PHE A 151 5.36 6.89 0.13
CA PHE A 151 4.53 6.09 1.03
C PHE A 151 5.37 5.19 1.95
N ASP A 152 6.55 4.69 1.52
CA ASP A 152 7.50 3.97 2.39
C ASP A 152 8.37 4.95 3.17
N THR A 153 7.72 5.87 3.89
CA THR A 153 8.38 6.84 4.77
C THR A 153 7.87 6.71 6.20
N ARG A 154 8.60 7.30 7.14
CA ARG A 154 8.26 7.30 8.56
C ARG A 154 8.20 8.71 9.10
N ILE A 155 7.34 8.88 10.10
CA ILE A 155 7.17 10.13 10.83
C ILE A 155 7.77 9.94 12.21
N ILE A 156 8.73 10.81 12.57
CA ILE A 156 9.22 10.93 13.93
C ILE A 156 8.53 12.13 14.59
N TYR A 157 8.04 11.94 15.81
CA TYR A 157 7.28 12.98 16.51
C TYR A 157 7.45 12.89 18.03
N VAL A 158 7.03 13.94 18.72
CA VAL A 158 6.96 13.96 20.18
C VAL A 158 5.53 13.63 20.61
N ALA A 159 5.36 12.48 21.23
CA ALA A 159 4.11 12.09 21.86
C ALA A 159 4.05 12.70 23.28
N GLU A 160 2.93 13.34 23.61
CA GLU A 160 2.68 13.88 24.94
C GLU A 160 1.58 13.12 25.64
N GLU A 161 1.85 12.66 26.86
CA GLU A 161 0.90 11.91 27.70
C GLU A 161 0.76 12.59 29.08
N GLY A 162 -0.38 12.37 29.75
CA GLY A 162 -0.64 12.86 31.10
C GLY A 162 -1.33 14.22 31.18
N PRO A 163 -1.66 14.68 32.40
CA PRO A 163 -2.37 15.94 32.63
C PRO A 163 -1.50 17.15 32.25
N LYS A 164 -2.13 18.28 31.92
CA LYS A 164 -1.43 19.52 31.47
C LYS A 164 -0.29 19.98 32.39
N THR A 165 -0.39 19.68 33.67
CA THR A 165 0.58 20.08 34.70
C THR A 165 1.77 19.12 34.85
N GLN A 166 1.66 17.89 34.30
CA GLN A 166 2.68 16.84 34.41
C GLN A 166 2.74 16.02 33.11
N ARG A 167 2.96 16.69 31.99
CA ARG A 167 3.08 16.02 30.69
C ARG A 167 4.43 15.31 30.58
N VAL A 168 4.36 14.03 30.25
CA VAL A 168 5.50 13.23 29.87
C VAL A 168 5.64 13.28 28.34
N LYS A 169 6.82 13.65 27.85
CA LYS A 169 7.13 13.70 26.43
C LYS A 169 8.00 12.52 26.04
N LYS A 170 7.58 11.79 25.01
CA LYS A 170 8.29 10.63 24.49
C LYS A 170 8.58 10.84 23.02
N LEU A 171 9.78 10.47 22.58
CA LEU A 171 10.09 10.37 21.16
C LEU A 171 9.40 9.11 20.60
N ALA A 172 8.65 9.27 19.53
CA ALA A 172 7.96 8.17 18.86
C ALA A 172 8.20 8.21 17.35
N ILE A 173 8.13 7.05 16.72
CA ILE A 173 8.20 6.86 15.28
C ILE A 173 7.03 6.01 14.82
N MET A 174 6.47 6.32 13.66
CA MET A 174 5.38 5.55 13.03
C MET A 174 5.54 5.54 11.52
N ASP A 175 4.84 4.64 10.84
CA ASP A 175 4.68 4.69 9.39
C ASP A 175 3.87 5.96 9.01
N GLN A 176 3.99 6.44 7.79
CA GLN A 176 3.35 7.68 7.35
C GLN A 176 1.82 7.66 7.47
N ASP A 177 1.21 6.47 7.51
CA ASP A 177 -0.23 6.25 7.66
C ASP A 177 -0.69 6.05 9.13
N GLY A 178 0.22 6.29 10.10
CA GLY A 178 -0.07 6.23 11.54
C GLY A 178 0.06 4.84 12.17
N PHE A 179 0.41 3.80 11.40
CA PHE A 179 0.60 2.46 11.93
C PHE A 179 2.03 2.23 12.45
N ASN A 180 2.24 1.09 13.11
CA ASN A 180 3.54 0.65 13.62
C ASN A 180 4.22 1.66 14.55
N THR A 181 3.44 2.40 15.33
CA THR A 181 3.96 3.33 16.33
C THR A 181 4.87 2.63 17.34
N LYS A 182 6.07 3.17 17.52
CA LYS A 182 7.04 2.73 18.52
C LYS A 182 7.56 3.92 19.29
N TYR A 183 7.57 3.82 20.63
CA TYR A 183 8.23 4.79 21.49
C TYR A 183 9.74 4.49 21.53
N LEU A 184 10.55 5.50 21.28
CA LEU A 184 12.02 5.41 21.25
C LEU A 184 12.64 5.82 22.59
N THR A 185 11.89 6.60 23.41
CA THR A 185 12.31 7.05 24.75
C THR A 185 11.23 6.74 25.78
N LEU A 186 11.63 6.66 27.05
CA LEU A 186 10.73 6.34 28.18
C LEU A 186 10.02 7.58 28.75
N GLY A 187 10.41 8.79 28.36
CA GLY A 187 9.82 10.03 28.84
C GLY A 187 10.57 10.69 30.02
N ASN A 188 11.76 10.18 30.37
CA ASN A 188 12.62 10.75 31.42
C ASN A 188 13.57 11.83 30.86
N GLU A 189 13.53 12.06 29.56
CA GLU A 189 14.43 12.95 28.85
C GLU A 189 13.66 14.13 28.24
N LEU A 190 14.33 15.28 28.11
CA LEU A 190 13.78 16.42 27.41
C LEU A 190 13.82 16.15 25.89
N VAL A 191 12.66 15.92 25.29
CA VAL A 191 12.53 15.74 23.84
C VAL A 191 11.88 17.00 23.26
N LEU A 192 12.58 17.67 22.33
CA LEU A 192 12.09 18.87 21.64
C LEU A 192 11.78 18.53 20.17
N THR A 193 12.49 19.08 19.23
CA THR A 193 12.25 18.97 17.78
C THR A 193 13.04 17.81 17.16
N PRO A 194 12.44 16.62 17.01
CA PRO A 194 13.17 15.50 16.40
C PRO A 194 13.41 15.74 14.91
N ARG A 195 14.56 15.26 14.41
CA ARG A 195 14.91 15.24 12.98
C ARG A 195 15.61 13.93 12.65
N PHE A 196 15.44 13.48 11.41
CA PHE A 196 16.31 12.42 10.86
C PHE A 196 17.64 13.04 10.43
N ASN A 197 18.71 12.30 10.61
CA ASN A 197 20.04 12.64 10.09
C ASN A 197 20.19 12.07 8.68
#